data_3c713effe9cebf4a06863cae22c6f6ed
#
_entry.id   3c713effe9cebf4a06863cae22c6f6ed
#
_cell.length_a   1.000
_cell.length_b   1.000
_cell.length_c   1.000
_cell.angle_alpha   90.00
_cell.angle_beta   90.00
_cell.angle_gamma   90.00
#
_symmetry.space_group_name_H-M   'P 1'
#
loop_
_entity.id
_entity.type
_entity.pdbx_description
1 polymer ?
#
loop_
_entity_poly.entity_id
_entity_poly.type
_entity_poly.pdbx_seq_one_letter_code
_entity_poly.pdbx_strand_id
1 'polypeptide(L)'
;NHYGYVRVSQFQSGTSASLRRQLERLEEQAGEPLSGLVLDLRNNPGGVLNGAVEVSDLFLREGVIVSTRGRTADADYTFSATARDVLDGAPMVVLVNRGSASASEIVAGALQDHGRALILGTKTFGKGSVQTILPMNNGAALKLTTARYYTPNGRSIQATGIEPDIVSRRLQFAEVPAHSGTREADLAGHLQNEAAGTVDATEAAGGSERLQDRDFEVGEALNLLKGMVLVRRQAG
;
A
#
# COMPACT_ATOMS: atom_id res chain seq x y z
N ASN A 1 15.43 -5.90 10.69
CA ASN A 1 14.44 -5.11 9.94
C ASN A 1 13.15 -5.92 9.79
N HIS A 2 12.04 -5.42 10.33
CA HIS A 2 10.72 -6.01 10.22
C HIS A 2 9.85 -5.17 9.29
N TYR A 3 9.18 -5.81 8.34
CA TYR A 3 8.28 -5.17 7.39
C TYR A 3 6.86 -5.63 7.68
N GLY A 4 5.94 -4.67 7.78
CA GLY A 4 4.52 -4.95 7.95
C GLY A 4 3.82 -5.22 6.61
N TYR A 5 2.85 -6.12 6.62
CA TYR A 5 1.87 -6.28 5.55
C TYR A 5 0.47 -6.20 6.14
N VAL A 6 -0.33 -5.28 5.64
CA VAL A 6 -1.74 -5.15 6.04
C VAL A 6 -2.62 -5.00 4.81
N ARG A 7 -3.67 -5.81 4.74
CA ARG A 7 -4.67 -5.73 3.69
C ARG A 7 -5.95 -5.07 4.21
N VAL A 8 -6.43 -4.06 3.48
CA VAL A 8 -7.73 -3.42 3.71
C VAL A 8 -8.64 -3.82 2.56
N SER A 9 -9.64 -4.66 2.84
CA SER A 9 -10.58 -5.19 1.81
C SER A 9 -11.76 -4.27 1.55
N GLN A 10 -12.10 -3.38 2.48
CA GLN A 10 -13.18 -2.41 2.36
C GLN A 10 -13.03 -1.30 3.42
N PHE A 11 -13.53 -0.09 3.11
CA PHE A 11 -13.56 1.02 4.06
C PHE A 11 -14.92 1.10 4.76
N GLN A 12 -14.90 0.94 6.08
CA GLN A 12 -16.05 1.04 6.98
C GLN A 12 -15.74 2.01 8.11
N SER A 13 -16.74 2.37 8.91
CA SER A 13 -16.52 3.09 10.17
C SER A 13 -15.60 2.26 11.07
N GLY A 14 -14.53 2.87 11.59
CA GLY A 14 -13.55 2.19 12.44
C GLY A 14 -12.44 1.43 11.69
N THR A 15 -12.36 1.49 10.36
CA THR A 15 -11.25 0.87 9.59
C THR A 15 -9.90 1.45 10.02
N SER A 16 -9.79 2.77 10.23
CA SER A 16 -8.57 3.43 10.70
C SER A 16 -8.13 2.92 12.08
N ALA A 17 -9.08 2.81 13.03
CA ALA A 17 -8.80 2.28 14.36
C ALA A 17 -8.36 0.81 14.32
N SER A 18 -8.95 0.00 13.42
CA SER A 18 -8.55 -1.40 13.23
C SER A 18 -7.17 -1.50 12.61
N LEU A 19 -6.86 -0.67 11.61
CA LEU A 19 -5.55 -0.62 10.97
C LEU A 19 -4.47 -0.23 12.00
N ARG A 20 -4.70 0.80 12.81
CA ARG A 20 -3.78 1.21 13.88
C ARG A 20 -3.47 0.05 14.83
N ARG A 21 -4.51 -0.62 15.37
CA ARG A 21 -4.30 -1.79 16.25
C ARG A 21 -3.52 -2.91 15.60
N GLN A 22 -3.68 -3.13 14.27
CA GLN A 22 -2.88 -4.13 13.57
C GLN A 22 -1.41 -3.72 13.45
N LEU A 23 -1.14 -2.44 13.19
CA LEU A 23 0.23 -1.93 13.15
C LEU A 23 0.91 -2.05 14.53
N GLU A 24 0.24 -1.64 15.60
CA GLU A 24 0.71 -1.79 16.98
C GLU A 24 1.05 -3.26 17.31
N ARG A 25 0.18 -4.21 16.93
CA ARG A 25 0.44 -5.65 17.09
C ARG A 25 1.65 -6.16 16.30
N LEU A 26 1.84 -5.66 15.08
CA LEU A 26 3.00 -6.04 14.27
C LEU A 26 4.30 -5.54 14.90
N GLU A 27 4.30 -4.33 15.46
CA GLU A 27 5.45 -3.77 16.18
C GLU A 27 5.70 -4.52 17.49
N GLU A 28 4.66 -4.85 18.25
CA GLU A 28 4.79 -5.70 19.46
C GLU A 28 5.40 -7.08 19.13
N GLN A 29 4.96 -7.71 18.03
CA GLN A 29 5.50 -9.01 17.59
C GLN A 29 6.94 -8.91 17.10
N ALA A 30 7.30 -7.79 16.49
CA ALA A 30 8.65 -7.52 16.01
C ALA A 30 9.61 -7.14 17.14
N GLY A 31 9.09 -6.61 18.24
CA GLY A 31 9.88 -6.05 19.35
C GLY A 31 10.60 -4.73 19.01
N GLU A 32 10.34 -4.18 17.82
CA GLU A 32 10.89 -2.92 17.32
C GLU A 32 9.92 -2.24 16.35
N PRO A 33 10.04 -0.93 16.10
CA PRO A 33 9.24 -0.23 15.09
C PRO A 33 9.39 -0.87 13.69
N LEU A 34 8.32 -0.83 12.89
CA LEU A 34 8.35 -1.36 11.53
C LEU A 34 9.33 -0.56 10.65
N SER A 35 10.22 -1.26 9.98
CA SER A 35 11.16 -0.67 9.02
C SER A 35 10.48 -0.25 7.70
N GLY A 36 9.24 -0.68 7.46
CA GLY A 36 8.42 -0.31 6.32
C GLY A 36 7.10 -1.08 6.28
N LEU A 37 6.15 -0.60 5.47
CA LEU A 37 4.79 -1.14 5.38
C LEU A 37 4.37 -1.39 3.93
N VAL A 38 3.80 -2.57 3.65
CA VAL A 38 2.99 -2.84 2.46
C VAL A 38 1.51 -2.70 2.85
N LEU A 39 0.82 -1.73 2.26
CA LEU A 39 -0.63 -1.54 2.40
C LEU A 39 -1.33 -2.10 1.14
N ASP A 40 -2.03 -3.23 1.28
CA ASP A 40 -2.70 -3.87 0.15
C ASP A 40 -4.16 -3.41 0.03
N LEU A 41 -4.43 -2.65 -1.04
CA LEU A 41 -5.75 -2.16 -1.44
C LEU A 41 -6.28 -2.87 -2.70
N ARG A 42 -5.65 -3.94 -3.15
CA ARG A 42 -6.10 -4.71 -4.32
C ARG A 42 -7.49 -5.30 -4.07
N ASN A 43 -8.35 -5.20 -5.09
CA ASN A 43 -9.75 -5.65 -5.04
C ASN A 43 -10.58 -5.01 -3.92
N ASN A 44 -10.19 -3.84 -3.44
CA ASN A 44 -10.96 -3.05 -2.48
C ASN A 44 -11.86 -2.06 -3.25
N PRO A 45 -13.20 -2.28 -3.31
CA PRO A 45 -14.11 -1.43 -4.08
C PRO A 45 -14.35 -0.05 -3.43
N GLY A 46 -13.72 0.24 -2.32
CA GLY A 46 -13.88 1.47 -1.55
C GLY A 46 -14.76 1.29 -0.32
N GLY A 47 -15.64 2.25 -0.08
CA GLY A 47 -16.54 2.26 1.06
C GLY A 47 -16.81 3.68 1.55
N VAL A 48 -16.79 3.89 2.86
CA VAL A 48 -17.12 5.18 3.50
C VAL A 48 -15.98 6.18 3.30
N LEU A 49 -16.32 7.39 2.83
CA LEU A 49 -15.35 8.49 2.62
C LEU A 49 -14.51 8.79 3.87
N ASN A 50 -15.18 8.96 5.02
CA ASN A 50 -14.47 9.27 6.27
C ASN A 50 -13.46 8.17 6.63
N GLY A 51 -13.76 6.90 6.34
CA GLY A 51 -12.82 5.81 6.56
C GLY A 51 -11.54 5.94 5.71
N ALA A 52 -11.67 6.41 4.46
CA ALA A 52 -10.50 6.70 3.62
C ALA A 52 -9.70 7.91 4.12
N VAL A 53 -10.39 8.98 4.52
CA VAL A 53 -9.76 10.17 5.10
C VAL A 53 -8.98 9.80 6.36
N GLU A 54 -9.60 9.10 7.29
CA GLU A 54 -8.98 8.68 8.54
C GLU A 54 -7.77 7.74 8.31
N VAL A 55 -7.88 6.81 7.35
CA VAL A 55 -6.75 5.91 7.01
C VAL A 55 -5.60 6.69 6.37
N SER A 56 -5.88 7.65 5.50
CA SER A 56 -4.84 8.52 4.93
C SER A 56 -4.16 9.37 6.01
N ASP A 57 -4.96 9.89 6.96
CA ASP A 57 -4.49 10.71 8.08
C ASP A 57 -3.51 9.96 9.01
N LEU A 58 -3.62 8.62 9.11
CA LEU A 58 -2.66 7.81 9.87
C LEU A 58 -1.21 7.93 9.36
N PHE A 59 -1.03 8.29 8.09
CA PHE A 59 0.28 8.28 7.44
C PHE A 59 0.76 9.65 6.97
N LEU A 60 -0.09 10.68 7.06
CA LEU A 60 0.23 12.03 6.60
C LEU A 60 0.40 12.98 7.78
N ARG A 61 1.41 13.86 7.69
CA ARG A 61 1.70 14.86 8.73
C ARG A 61 0.97 16.19 8.48
N GLU A 62 0.66 16.50 7.23
CA GLU A 62 0.04 17.76 6.83
C GLU A 62 -0.56 17.69 5.43
N GLY A 63 -1.26 18.73 5.04
CA GLY A 63 -1.77 18.93 3.69
C GLY A 63 -3.16 18.34 3.47
N VAL A 64 -3.68 18.56 2.27
CA VAL A 64 -4.99 18.08 1.85
C VAL A 64 -4.93 16.58 1.58
N ILE A 65 -5.94 15.83 2.03
CA ILE A 65 -6.12 14.41 1.71
C ILE A 65 -6.96 14.26 0.44
N VAL A 66 -8.12 14.92 0.41
CA VAL A 66 -9.06 14.89 -0.71
C VAL A 66 -9.93 16.14 -0.69
N SER A 67 -10.32 16.62 -1.85
CA SER A 67 -11.36 17.63 -1.98
C SER A 67 -12.52 17.13 -2.82
N THR A 68 -13.71 17.68 -2.58
CA THR A 68 -14.91 17.43 -3.41
C THR A 68 -15.31 18.73 -4.08
N ARG A 69 -15.87 18.63 -5.29
CA ARG A 69 -16.47 19.76 -6.00
C ARG A 69 -17.81 19.32 -6.57
N GLY A 70 -18.87 20.03 -6.20
CA GLY A 70 -20.23 19.78 -6.63
C GLY A 70 -20.74 20.83 -7.61
N ARG A 71 -22.05 20.79 -7.86
CA ARG A 71 -22.76 21.83 -8.62
C ARG A 71 -23.01 23.10 -7.82
N THR A 72 -23.09 22.94 -6.52
CA THR A 72 -23.37 24.01 -5.54
C THR A 72 -22.21 24.08 -4.55
N ALA A 73 -21.92 25.26 -4.04
CA ALA A 73 -20.78 25.51 -3.16
C ALA A 73 -20.86 24.72 -1.83
N ASP A 74 -22.06 24.36 -1.41
CA ASP A 74 -22.33 23.51 -0.22
C ASP A 74 -21.96 22.03 -0.42
N ALA A 75 -21.59 21.62 -1.64
CA ALA A 75 -21.05 20.30 -1.94
C ALA A 75 -19.49 20.30 -2.05
N ASP A 76 -18.85 21.43 -1.82
CA ASP A 76 -17.41 21.59 -1.85
C ASP A 76 -16.83 21.40 -0.45
N TYR A 77 -16.12 20.31 -0.24
CA TYR A 77 -15.44 19.99 1.02
C TYR A 77 -13.96 19.74 0.77
N THR A 78 -13.15 20.08 1.77
CA THR A 78 -11.72 19.75 1.78
C THR A 78 -11.40 19.04 3.09
N PHE A 79 -10.77 17.89 2.99
CA PHE A 79 -10.29 17.11 4.14
C PHE A 79 -8.77 17.20 4.17
N SER A 80 -8.23 17.52 5.35
CA SER A 80 -6.79 17.70 5.56
C SER A 80 -6.27 16.79 6.67
N ALA A 81 -4.99 16.50 6.62
CA ALA A 81 -4.30 15.68 7.60
C ALA A 81 -4.15 16.42 8.95
N THR A 82 -4.13 15.64 10.04
CA THR A 82 -4.06 16.13 11.43
C THR A 82 -2.71 15.85 12.11
N ALA A 83 -1.65 15.68 11.32
CA ALA A 83 -0.26 15.50 11.78
C ALA A 83 0.03 14.18 12.53
N ARG A 84 -0.42 13.05 11.99
CA ARG A 84 -0.22 11.73 12.58
C ARG A 84 0.42 10.74 11.60
N ASP A 85 1.73 10.68 11.56
CA ASP A 85 2.40 9.57 10.86
C ASP A 85 2.75 8.47 11.86
N VAL A 86 1.91 7.44 11.92
CA VAL A 86 2.06 6.30 12.85
C VAL A 86 3.28 5.43 12.55
N LEU A 87 3.91 5.59 11.39
CA LEU A 87 5.14 4.88 11.00
C LEU A 87 6.40 5.75 11.15
N ASP A 88 6.25 6.96 11.69
CA ASP A 88 7.35 7.93 11.83
C ASP A 88 8.25 8.07 10.57
N GLY A 89 7.58 8.13 9.42
CA GLY A 89 8.23 8.26 8.10
C GLY A 89 8.85 6.98 7.56
N ALA A 90 8.67 5.81 8.17
CA ALA A 90 9.14 4.56 7.57
C ALA A 90 8.56 4.37 6.16
N PRO A 91 9.32 3.83 5.19
CA PRO A 91 8.88 3.66 3.81
C PRO A 91 7.57 2.87 3.68
N MET A 92 6.77 3.24 2.68
CA MET A 92 5.51 2.58 2.38
C MET A 92 5.41 2.22 0.90
N VAL A 93 4.81 1.06 0.62
CA VAL A 93 4.32 0.67 -0.71
C VAL A 93 2.83 0.36 -0.61
N VAL A 94 2.04 0.92 -1.52
CA VAL A 94 0.60 0.65 -1.62
C VAL A 94 0.34 -0.20 -2.85
N LEU A 95 -0.24 -1.39 -2.66
CA LEU A 95 -0.64 -2.27 -3.76
C LEU A 95 -2.04 -1.92 -4.25
N VAL A 96 -2.18 -1.71 -5.55
CA VAL A 96 -3.45 -1.38 -6.21
C VAL A 96 -3.69 -2.20 -7.47
N ASN A 97 -4.95 -2.36 -7.84
CA ASN A 97 -5.33 -2.95 -9.12
C ASN A 97 -6.65 -2.39 -9.64
N ARG A 98 -7.16 -2.91 -10.75
CA ARG A 98 -8.45 -2.51 -11.34
C ARG A 98 -9.66 -2.69 -10.40
N GLY A 99 -9.54 -3.52 -9.36
CA GLY A 99 -10.56 -3.68 -8.34
C GLY A 99 -10.46 -2.64 -7.22
N SER A 100 -9.40 -1.82 -7.17
CA SER A 100 -9.27 -0.70 -6.24
C SER A 100 -10.10 0.48 -6.74
N ALA A 101 -11.10 0.91 -5.97
CA ALA A 101 -12.05 1.93 -6.41
C ALA A 101 -12.45 2.91 -5.29
N SER A 102 -12.86 4.13 -5.66
CA SER A 102 -13.48 5.12 -4.77
C SER A 102 -12.60 5.46 -3.56
N ALA A 103 -12.97 5.08 -2.33
CA ALA A 103 -12.19 5.30 -1.10
C ALA A 103 -10.75 4.79 -1.20
N SER A 104 -10.51 3.65 -1.86
CA SER A 104 -9.16 3.13 -2.11
C SER A 104 -8.35 4.06 -3.00
N GLU A 105 -8.99 4.68 -3.98
CA GLU A 105 -8.35 5.65 -4.89
C GLU A 105 -8.05 6.98 -4.18
N ILE A 106 -8.87 7.35 -3.20
CA ILE A 106 -8.59 8.50 -2.34
C ILE A 106 -7.32 8.26 -1.53
N VAL A 107 -7.21 7.10 -0.86
CA VAL A 107 -6.01 6.76 -0.08
C VAL A 107 -4.77 6.68 -0.96
N ALA A 108 -4.84 5.93 -2.07
CA ALA A 108 -3.71 5.79 -2.99
C ALA A 108 -3.28 7.15 -3.57
N GLY A 109 -4.24 7.97 -4.04
CA GLY A 109 -3.97 9.29 -4.61
C GLY A 109 -3.42 10.29 -3.59
N ALA A 110 -3.91 10.27 -2.35
CA ALA A 110 -3.40 11.12 -1.29
C ALA A 110 -1.94 10.77 -0.94
N LEU A 111 -1.67 9.50 -0.69
CA LEU A 111 -0.31 9.05 -0.34
C LEU A 111 0.68 9.23 -1.49
N GLN A 112 0.24 9.07 -2.74
CA GLN A 112 1.03 9.31 -3.95
C GLN A 112 1.37 10.80 -4.10
N ASP A 113 0.37 11.68 -4.05
CA ASP A 113 0.54 13.12 -4.28
C ASP A 113 1.42 13.78 -3.21
N HIS A 114 1.40 13.25 -1.99
CA HIS A 114 2.31 13.68 -0.92
C HIS A 114 3.70 13.01 -0.96
N GLY A 115 3.95 12.10 -1.92
CA GLY A 115 5.20 11.33 -1.95
C GLY A 115 5.40 10.44 -0.71
N ARG A 116 4.31 10.14 0.03
CA ARG A 116 4.39 9.36 1.26
C ARG A 116 4.57 7.86 1.01
N ALA A 117 4.01 7.36 -0.09
CA ALA A 117 4.13 5.96 -0.49
C ALA A 117 4.34 5.82 -1.99
N LEU A 118 5.03 4.76 -2.40
CA LEU A 118 5.05 4.29 -3.79
C LEU A 118 3.80 3.47 -4.07
N ILE A 119 3.13 3.76 -5.17
CA ILE A 119 1.98 3.01 -5.64
C ILE A 119 2.46 1.96 -6.64
N LEU A 120 2.26 0.70 -6.32
CA LEU A 120 2.67 -0.45 -7.12
C LEU A 120 1.46 -1.24 -7.60
N GLY A 121 1.43 -1.66 -8.84
CA GLY A 121 0.40 -2.54 -9.38
C GLY A 121 -0.13 -2.13 -10.74
N THR A 122 -1.43 -2.13 -10.92
CA THR A 122 -2.07 -1.70 -12.16
C THR A 122 -3.06 -0.56 -11.90
N LYS A 123 -3.30 0.23 -12.94
CA LYS A 123 -4.24 1.36 -12.91
C LYS A 123 -5.56 1.00 -12.22
N THR A 124 -6.03 1.86 -11.35
CA THR A 124 -7.25 1.65 -10.57
C THR A 124 -8.54 1.86 -11.39
N PHE A 125 -9.68 1.67 -10.78
CA PHE A 125 -10.98 1.64 -11.46
C PHE A 125 -11.42 2.98 -12.06
N GLY A 126 -11.22 4.09 -11.34
CA GLY A 126 -11.65 5.44 -11.76
C GLY A 126 -13.03 5.84 -11.27
N LYS A 127 -13.42 5.49 -10.05
CA LYS A 127 -14.66 5.95 -9.43
C LYS A 127 -14.43 7.19 -8.57
N GLY A 128 -14.47 8.37 -9.19
CA GLY A 128 -14.27 9.67 -8.54
C GLY A 128 -15.57 10.41 -8.22
N SER A 129 -16.71 9.74 -8.09
CA SER A 129 -18.00 10.37 -7.82
C SER A 129 -18.46 10.21 -6.37
N VAL A 130 -18.94 11.31 -5.78
CA VAL A 130 -19.62 11.34 -4.48
C VAL A 130 -21.09 10.99 -4.68
N GLN A 131 -21.58 10.02 -3.92
CA GLN A 131 -22.99 9.65 -3.93
C GLN A 131 -23.63 10.00 -2.57
N THR A 132 -24.67 10.81 -2.61
CA THR A 132 -25.49 11.18 -1.45
C THR A 132 -26.79 10.37 -1.44
N ILE A 133 -27.12 9.85 -0.28
CA ILE A 133 -28.37 9.12 -0.05
C ILE A 133 -29.36 10.08 0.61
N LEU A 134 -30.45 10.36 -0.10
CA LEU A 134 -31.52 11.23 0.38
C LEU A 134 -32.71 10.36 0.82
N PRO A 135 -33.02 10.29 2.11
CA PRO A 135 -34.20 9.57 2.58
C PRO A 135 -35.49 10.27 2.09
N MET A 136 -36.48 9.49 1.68
CA MET A 136 -37.79 9.99 1.24
C MET A 136 -38.87 9.64 2.27
N ASN A 137 -39.94 10.43 2.30
CA ASN A 137 -41.03 10.29 3.28
C ASN A 137 -41.80 8.96 3.22
N ASN A 138 -41.66 8.21 2.13
CA ASN A 138 -42.28 6.91 1.91
C ASN A 138 -41.41 5.71 2.36
N GLY A 139 -40.29 5.95 3.06
CA GLY A 139 -39.34 4.91 3.48
C GLY A 139 -38.36 4.47 2.40
N ALA A 140 -38.45 5.00 1.18
CA ALA A 140 -37.45 4.81 0.13
C ALA A 140 -36.27 5.77 0.33
N ALA A 141 -35.16 5.53 -0.39
CA ALA A 141 -34.03 6.45 -0.43
C ALA A 141 -33.60 6.66 -1.88
N LEU A 142 -33.27 7.90 -2.22
CA LEU A 142 -32.74 8.29 -3.51
C LEU A 142 -31.24 8.44 -3.43
N LYS A 143 -30.49 7.72 -4.27
CA LYS A 143 -29.04 7.80 -4.37
C LYS A 143 -28.64 8.63 -5.58
N LEU A 144 -28.05 9.79 -5.34
CA LEU A 144 -27.65 10.74 -6.37
C LEU A 144 -26.16 11.01 -6.36
N THR A 145 -25.57 11.21 -7.53
CA THR A 145 -24.23 11.75 -7.66
C THR A 145 -24.27 13.27 -7.49
N THR A 146 -23.63 13.79 -6.46
CA THR A 146 -23.67 15.21 -6.09
C THR A 146 -22.36 15.96 -6.32
N ALA A 147 -21.22 15.27 -6.28
CA ALA A 147 -19.91 15.88 -6.43
C ALA A 147 -18.88 14.90 -7.05
N ARG A 148 -17.68 15.40 -7.31
CA ARG A 148 -16.51 14.62 -7.74
C ARG A 148 -15.39 14.76 -6.74
N TYR A 149 -14.57 13.69 -6.61
CA TYR A 149 -13.35 13.69 -5.81
C TYR A 149 -12.16 14.18 -6.63
N TYR A 150 -11.27 14.91 -5.94
CA TYR A 150 -9.99 15.37 -6.46
C TYR A 150 -8.88 15.04 -5.47
N THR A 151 -7.75 14.58 -5.98
CA THR A 151 -6.55 14.32 -5.18
C THR A 151 -5.94 15.63 -4.66
N PRO A 152 -4.97 15.61 -3.73
CA PRO A 152 -4.29 16.81 -3.25
C PRO A 152 -3.78 17.74 -4.37
N ASN A 153 -3.21 17.15 -5.42
CA ASN A 153 -2.72 17.91 -6.59
C ASN A 153 -3.83 18.33 -7.57
N GLY A 154 -5.10 18.15 -7.21
CA GLY A 154 -6.26 18.57 -8.01
C GLY A 154 -6.58 17.66 -9.19
N ARG A 155 -6.01 16.45 -9.27
CA ARG A 155 -6.34 15.47 -10.31
C ARG A 155 -7.74 14.88 -10.06
N SER A 156 -8.58 14.83 -11.11
CA SER A 156 -9.87 14.14 -11.03
C SER A 156 -9.67 12.63 -11.10
N ILE A 157 -10.25 11.90 -10.16
CA ILE A 157 -10.23 10.43 -10.14
C ILE A 157 -11.24 9.86 -11.15
N GLN A 158 -12.33 10.62 -11.46
CA GLN A 158 -13.45 10.13 -12.26
C GLN A 158 -13.03 9.72 -13.67
N ALA A 159 -13.32 8.45 -14.02
CA ALA A 159 -13.01 7.80 -15.30
C ALA A 159 -11.50 7.70 -15.63
N THR A 160 -10.64 8.23 -14.75
CA THR A 160 -9.18 8.24 -14.94
C THR A 160 -8.49 7.25 -14.01
N GLY A 161 -8.94 7.17 -12.75
CA GLY A 161 -8.28 6.36 -11.72
C GLY A 161 -6.95 6.93 -11.28
N ILE A 162 -6.24 6.14 -10.48
CA ILE A 162 -4.87 6.40 -10.05
C ILE A 162 -3.94 5.53 -10.87
N GLU A 163 -2.97 6.16 -11.53
CA GLU A 163 -1.89 5.49 -12.24
C GLU A 163 -0.81 5.11 -11.22
N PRO A 164 -0.37 3.84 -11.13
CA PRO A 164 0.69 3.47 -10.22
C PRO A 164 2.03 4.08 -10.65
N ASP A 165 2.91 4.35 -9.68
CA ASP A 165 4.28 4.81 -9.93
C ASP A 165 5.12 3.70 -10.56
N ILE A 166 4.84 2.45 -10.15
CA ILE A 166 5.47 1.24 -10.68
C ILE A 166 4.39 0.29 -11.16
N VAL A 167 4.39 0.04 -12.46
CA VAL A 167 3.42 -0.86 -13.10
C VAL A 167 3.88 -2.30 -12.93
N SER A 168 3.11 -3.07 -12.16
CA SER A 168 3.30 -4.52 -12.07
C SER A 168 2.70 -5.21 -13.30
N ARG A 169 3.47 -6.13 -13.90
CA ARG A 169 2.98 -6.95 -15.02
C ARG A 169 2.39 -8.25 -14.47
N ARG A 170 1.27 -8.68 -15.01
CA ARG A 170 0.77 -10.03 -14.77
C ARG A 170 1.70 -11.01 -15.45
N LEU A 171 2.52 -11.69 -14.66
CA LEU A 171 3.43 -12.72 -15.13
C LEU A 171 2.89 -14.09 -14.69
N GLN A 172 3.00 -15.09 -15.55
CA GLN A 172 2.88 -16.49 -15.13
C GLN A 172 4.30 -16.99 -14.86
N PHE A 173 4.57 -17.35 -13.61
CA PHE A 173 5.84 -17.95 -13.24
C PHE A 173 5.76 -19.46 -13.41
N ALA A 174 6.76 -20.03 -14.07
CA ALA A 174 7.04 -21.45 -14.04
C ALA A 174 8.26 -21.65 -13.14
N GLU A 175 8.23 -22.61 -12.24
CA GLU A 175 9.44 -23.05 -11.53
C GLU A 175 10.46 -23.54 -12.56
N VAL A 176 11.57 -22.84 -12.64
CA VAL A 176 12.72 -23.33 -13.37
C VAL A 176 13.55 -24.16 -12.38
N PRO A 177 13.82 -25.44 -12.66
CA PRO A 177 14.69 -26.24 -11.79
C PRO A 177 16.00 -25.50 -11.57
N ALA A 178 16.38 -25.36 -10.29
CA ALA A 178 17.64 -24.72 -9.94
C ALA A 178 18.79 -25.50 -10.60
N HIS A 179 19.36 -24.95 -11.67
CA HIS A 179 20.63 -25.45 -12.18
C HIS A 179 21.69 -25.00 -11.17
N SER A 180 22.27 -25.96 -10.46
CA SER A 180 23.46 -25.73 -9.65
C SER A 180 24.63 -25.43 -10.63
N GLY A 181 24.79 -24.14 -10.95
CA GLY A 181 26.00 -23.71 -11.67
C GLY A 181 27.21 -24.05 -10.82
N THR A 182 28.26 -24.58 -11.45
CA THR A 182 29.55 -24.86 -10.78
C THR A 182 30.12 -23.56 -10.23
N ARG A 183 30.33 -23.47 -8.92
CA ARG A 183 30.99 -22.35 -8.25
C ARG A 183 32.45 -22.63 -8.08
N GLU A 184 33.30 -21.63 -7.88
CA GLU A 184 34.70 -21.77 -7.58
C GLU A 184 34.94 -22.75 -6.41
N ALA A 185 34.10 -22.72 -5.39
CA ALA A 185 34.14 -23.64 -4.26
C ALA A 185 33.88 -25.12 -4.62
N ASP A 186 33.31 -25.40 -5.77
CA ASP A 186 32.97 -26.74 -6.25
C ASP A 186 34.12 -27.30 -7.12
N LEU A 187 35.17 -26.49 -7.43
CA LEU A 187 36.30 -26.88 -8.24
C LEU A 187 37.37 -27.60 -7.41
N ALA A 188 37.94 -28.64 -7.97
CA ALA A 188 39.08 -29.34 -7.35
C ALA A 188 40.29 -28.39 -7.29
N GLY A 189 40.77 -28.11 -6.08
CA GLY A 189 41.91 -27.21 -5.85
C GLY A 189 41.58 -25.73 -5.73
N HIS A 190 40.31 -25.37 -5.49
CA HIS A 190 39.92 -23.99 -5.19
C HIS A 190 40.66 -23.43 -3.96
N LEU A 191 40.97 -22.15 -3.98
CA LEU A 191 41.58 -21.46 -2.84
C LEU A 191 40.54 -21.24 -1.75
N GLN A 192 40.87 -21.63 -0.50
CA GLN A 192 40.00 -21.39 0.63
C GLN A 192 40.04 -19.91 0.99
N ASN A 193 38.86 -19.35 1.33
CA ASN A 193 38.78 -17.99 1.82
C ASN A 193 39.24 -17.94 3.28
N GLU A 194 40.34 -17.27 3.55
CA GLU A 194 40.95 -17.16 4.90
C GLU A 194 40.02 -16.45 5.93
N ALA A 195 38.98 -15.69 5.46
CA ALA A 195 38.00 -15.02 6.29
C ALA A 195 36.68 -15.80 6.48
N ALA A 196 36.52 -16.95 5.85
CA ALA A 196 35.31 -17.75 5.96
C ALA A 196 35.38 -18.62 7.22
N GLY A 197 34.94 -18.08 8.34
CA GLY A 197 34.41 -18.91 9.41
C GLY A 197 33.27 -19.76 8.84
N THR A 198 33.19 -21.03 9.24
CA THR A 198 32.21 -22.02 8.82
C THR A 198 30.81 -21.43 8.76
N VAL A 199 30.36 -21.06 7.57
CA VAL A 199 28.95 -20.76 7.32
C VAL A 199 28.30 -22.12 7.08
N ASP A 200 27.63 -22.61 8.11
CA ASP A 200 26.81 -23.82 8.02
C ASP A 200 25.76 -23.66 6.91
N ALA A 201 25.90 -24.47 5.89
CA ALA A 201 24.93 -24.58 4.79
C ALA A 201 23.70 -25.38 5.26
N THR A 202 22.96 -24.79 6.21
CA THR A 202 21.69 -25.36 6.70
C THR A 202 20.57 -24.34 6.60
N GLU A 203 20.25 -23.92 5.38
CA GLU A 203 18.97 -23.26 5.13
C GLU A 203 18.33 -23.76 3.84
N ALA A 204 17.75 -24.95 3.88
CA ALA A 204 16.68 -25.31 2.97
C ALA A 204 16.05 -26.63 3.39
N ALA A 205 15.10 -26.62 4.28
CA ALA A 205 13.96 -27.53 4.27
C ALA A 205 13.00 -27.23 5.43
N GLY A 206 11.76 -26.80 5.12
CA GLY A 206 10.66 -26.87 6.08
C GLY A 206 10.18 -25.55 6.65
N GLY A 207 10.12 -24.48 5.85
CA GLY A 207 9.39 -23.26 6.19
C GLY A 207 8.03 -23.23 5.47
N SER A 208 6.96 -22.97 6.18
CA SER A 208 5.68 -22.55 5.60
C SER A 208 6.00 -21.51 4.52
N GLU A 209 5.56 -21.76 3.29
CA GLU A 209 5.73 -20.89 2.12
C GLU A 209 5.35 -19.45 2.50
N ARG A 210 6.31 -18.53 2.44
CA ARG A 210 6.12 -17.13 2.86
C ARG A 210 5.15 -16.46 1.89
N LEU A 211 4.36 -15.47 2.38
CA LEU A 211 3.40 -14.75 1.55
C LEU A 211 4.04 -14.17 0.27
N GLN A 212 5.26 -13.66 0.37
CA GLN A 212 6.04 -13.13 -0.75
C GLN A 212 6.39 -14.16 -1.83
N ASP A 213 6.40 -15.44 -1.49
CA ASP A 213 6.72 -16.54 -2.41
C ASP A 213 5.48 -16.97 -3.21
N ARG A 214 4.28 -16.68 -2.66
CA ARG A 214 2.98 -16.97 -3.28
C ARG A 214 2.40 -15.80 -4.06
N ASP A 215 2.77 -14.57 -3.70
CA ASP A 215 2.25 -13.34 -4.28
C ASP A 215 3.40 -12.47 -4.77
N PHE A 216 3.59 -12.50 -6.10
CA PHE A 216 4.66 -11.76 -6.75
C PHE A 216 4.66 -10.26 -6.44
N GLU A 217 3.48 -9.61 -6.45
CA GLU A 217 3.38 -8.18 -6.19
C GLU A 217 3.77 -7.84 -4.74
N VAL A 218 3.46 -8.74 -3.78
CA VAL A 218 3.93 -8.60 -2.39
C VAL A 218 5.45 -8.78 -2.31
N GLY A 219 6.02 -9.74 -3.03
CA GLY A 219 7.47 -9.94 -3.13
C GLY A 219 8.17 -8.71 -3.72
N GLU A 220 7.62 -8.15 -4.79
CA GLU A 220 8.13 -6.93 -5.44
C GLU A 220 8.04 -5.72 -4.50
N ALA A 221 6.90 -5.52 -3.83
CA ALA A 221 6.73 -4.47 -2.82
C ALA A 221 7.75 -4.57 -1.68
N LEU A 222 8.00 -5.77 -1.19
CA LEU A 222 8.99 -6.01 -0.15
C LEU A 222 10.42 -5.70 -0.61
N ASN A 223 10.77 -6.04 -1.85
CA ASN A 223 12.08 -5.71 -2.42
C ASN A 223 12.26 -4.19 -2.59
N LEU A 224 11.20 -3.48 -3.00
CA LEU A 224 11.20 -2.01 -3.04
C LEU A 224 11.41 -1.42 -1.65
N LEU A 225 10.69 -1.89 -0.62
CA LEU A 225 10.87 -1.43 0.75
C LEU A 225 12.31 -1.65 1.25
N LYS A 226 12.89 -2.82 0.99
CA LYS A 226 14.29 -3.10 1.34
C LYS A 226 15.25 -2.11 0.67
N GLY A 227 15.05 -1.84 -0.63
CA GLY A 227 15.84 -0.86 -1.37
C GLY A 227 15.71 0.54 -0.79
N MET A 228 14.49 1.00 -0.50
CA MET A 228 14.24 2.32 0.11
C MET A 228 14.91 2.48 1.48
N VAL A 229 14.85 1.44 2.32
CA VAL A 229 15.51 1.45 3.64
C VAL A 229 17.03 1.52 3.51
N LEU A 230 17.62 0.77 2.56
CA LEU A 230 19.06 0.80 2.30
C LEU A 230 19.54 2.18 1.84
N VAL A 231 18.83 2.79 0.89
CA VAL A 231 19.16 4.13 0.39
C VAL A 231 19.06 5.17 1.50
N ARG A 232 18.01 5.10 2.33
CA ARG A 232 17.82 6.03 3.44
C ARG A 232 18.95 5.94 4.49
N ARG A 233 19.45 4.72 4.77
CA ARG A 233 20.57 4.50 5.69
C ARG A 233 21.91 5.06 5.19
N GLN A 234 22.07 5.16 3.87
CA GLN A 234 23.28 5.71 3.26
C GLN A 234 23.25 7.24 3.17
N ALA A 235 22.06 7.83 3.24
CA ALA A 235 21.87 9.28 3.13
C ALA A 235 21.83 10.02 4.48
N GLY A 236 21.79 9.32 5.60
CA GLY A 236 21.86 9.86 6.97
C GLY A 236 23.12 9.46 7.70
#